data_bd14e2526cc624fba5f83e620e332481
#
_entry.id   bd14e2526cc624fba5f83e620e332481
#
_cell.length_a   1.000
_cell.length_b   1.000
_cell.length_c   1.000
_cell.angle_alpha   90.00
_cell.angle_beta   90.00
_cell.angle_gamma   90.00
#
_symmetry.space_group_name_H-M   'P 1'
#
loop_
_entity.id
_entity.type
_entity.pdbx_description
1 polymer ?
#
loop_
_entity_poly.entity_id
_entity_poly.type
_entity_poly.pdbx_seq_one_letter_code
_entity_poly.pdbx_strand_id
1 'polypeptide(L)'
;MADNCDAQFAEWLGSLPLISRYEKLFLTGCPKSGTTWLKFALDGHPQIVANGEGRYAWRLFPFVQQALNAFNKDQIENAGAAMGIINADEFMMIMRAFSEDLFGKFLAMSGKPPEQVKVLAEKTPQHVLSVGLLRSLHPTCRFINIVRDPRDAASSALFHFFKNNQNGSKEDFVINFITQSWRMHIEAAINAQRELGASAFLNIRYEDMHRDEANVLRKCLQFIGVNASDEMVRRCGEAGSFEKLSGG
;
A
#
# COMPACT_ATOMS: atom_id res chain seq x y z
N MET A 1 -16.90 -14.16 30.12
CA MET A 1 -16.75 -13.56 28.78
C MET A 1 -16.18 -12.13 28.85
N ALA A 2 -16.57 -11.28 29.81
CA ALA A 2 -16.05 -9.92 29.96
C ALA A 2 -14.53 -9.89 30.26
N ASP A 3 -14.07 -10.67 31.24
CA ASP A 3 -12.66 -10.70 31.66
C ASP A 3 -11.69 -11.08 30.52
N ASN A 4 -12.14 -11.88 29.54
CA ASN A 4 -11.32 -12.24 28.40
C ASN A 4 -11.23 -11.09 27.37
N CYS A 5 -12.28 -10.27 27.25
CA CYS A 5 -12.30 -9.13 26.33
C CYS A 5 -11.33 -8.03 26.77
N ASP A 6 -11.29 -7.71 28.06
CA ASP A 6 -10.41 -6.67 28.62
C ASP A 6 -8.93 -7.08 28.51
N ALA A 7 -8.61 -8.34 28.78
CA ALA A 7 -7.26 -8.86 28.61
C ALA A 7 -6.82 -8.82 27.13
N GLN A 8 -7.67 -9.24 26.21
CA GLN A 8 -7.41 -9.17 24.77
C GLN A 8 -7.26 -7.73 24.28
N PHE A 9 -8.07 -6.81 24.79
CA PHE A 9 -7.98 -5.39 24.43
C PHE A 9 -6.67 -4.77 24.92
N ALA A 10 -6.26 -5.06 26.17
CA ALA A 10 -4.99 -4.60 26.71
C ALA A 10 -3.78 -5.16 25.96
N GLU A 11 -3.81 -6.46 25.61
CA GLU A 11 -2.79 -7.11 24.78
C GLU A 11 -2.70 -6.45 23.41
N TRP A 12 -3.84 -6.22 22.75
CA TRP A 12 -3.90 -5.55 21.46
C TRP A 12 -3.32 -4.14 21.51
N LEU A 13 -3.72 -3.31 22.49
CA LEU A 13 -3.15 -1.97 22.68
C LEU A 13 -1.64 -2.02 22.92
N GLY A 14 -1.17 -2.98 23.73
CA GLY A 14 0.26 -3.16 24.02
C GLY A 14 1.08 -3.60 22.81
N SER A 15 0.46 -4.24 21.81
CA SER A 15 1.14 -4.68 20.60
C SER A 15 1.44 -3.56 19.60
N LEU A 16 0.61 -2.51 19.54
CA LEU A 16 0.70 -1.45 18.54
C LEU A 16 2.05 -0.71 18.54
N PRO A 17 2.62 -0.29 19.71
CA PRO A 17 3.94 0.34 19.75
C PRO A 17 5.07 -0.58 19.27
N LEU A 18 4.92 -1.89 19.43
CA LEU A 18 5.90 -2.87 18.94
C LEU A 18 5.93 -2.96 17.43
N ILE A 19 4.78 -2.77 16.78
CA ILE A 19 4.66 -2.76 15.31
C ILE A 19 5.09 -1.41 14.73
N SER A 20 4.85 -0.30 15.43
CA SER A 20 5.22 1.03 14.95
C SER A 20 6.74 1.25 14.80
N ARG A 21 7.57 0.41 15.43
CA ARG A 21 9.04 0.44 15.29
C ARG A 21 9.55 0.02 13.91
N TYR A 22 8.78 -0.77 13.17
CA TYR A 22 9.17 -1.20 11.82
C TYR A 22 8.96 -0.07 10.82
N GLU A 23 9.90 0.06 9.86
CA GLU A 23 9.73 0.94 8.72
C GLU A 23 8.51 0.53 7.90
N LYS A 24 7.71 1.50 7.45
CA LYS A 24 6.55 1.25 6.58
C LYS A 24 6.89 1.60 5.14
N LEU A 25 6.57 0.68 4.24
CA LEU A 25 6.75 0.83 2.80
C LEU A 25 5.44 0.61 2.07
N PHE A 26 5.10 1.49 1.16
CA PHE A 26 3.92 1.35 0.30
C PHE A 26 4.32 1.11 -1.15
N LEU A 27 3.85 0.01 -1.71
CA LEU A 27 4.05 -0.34 -3.12
C LEU A 27 2.83 0.13 -3.90
N THR A 28 3.02 1.14 -4.74
CA THR A 28 1.96 1.90 -5.39
C THR A 28 2.12 1.94 -6.90
N GLY A 29 1.11 2.45 -7.60
CA GLY A 29 1.10 2.62 -9.05
C GLY A 29 -0.30 2.65 -9.61
N CYS A 30 -0.43 2.74 -10.93
CA CYS A 30 -1.70 2.43 -11.56
C CYS A 30 -1.98 0.92 -11.47
N PRO A 31 -3.23 0.47 -11.28
CA PRO A 31 -3.56 -0.95 -11.41
C PRO A 31 -3.00 -1.55 -12.70
N LYS A 32 -2.50 -2.79 -12.63
CA LYS A 32 -1.89 -3.51 -13.76
C LYS A 32 -0.49 -3.00 -14.19
N SER A 33 0.19 -2.24 -13.34
CA SER A 33 1.57 -1.78 -13.58
C SER A 33 2.67 -2.70 -13.04
N GLY A 34 2.34 -3.89 -12.51
CA GLY A 34 3.35 -4.85 -12.02
C GLY A 34 3.60 -4.81 -10.51
N THR A 35 2.79 -4.09 -9.73
CA THR A 35 2.94 -3.98 -8.26
C THR A 35 2.89 -5.34 -7.54
N THR A 36 2.16 -6.32 -8.09
CA THR A 36 2.09 -7.67 -7.54
C THR A 36 3.43 -8.40 -7.67
N TRP A 37 4.10 -8.28 -8.83
CA TRP A 37 5.44 -8.82 -9.03
C TRP A 37 6.42 -8.24 -8.01
N LEU A 38 6.47 -6.91 -7.87
CA LEU A 38 7.37 -6.24 -6.93
C LEU A 38 7.11 -6.69 -5.48
N LYS A 39 5.84 -6.84 -5.10
CA LYS A 39 5.45 -7.35 -3.77
C LYS A 39 6.09 -8.72 -3.50
N PHE A 40 5.96 -9.67 -4.42
CA PHE A 40 6.53 -11.01 -4.24
C PHE A 40 8.06 -11.00 -4.27
N ALA A 41 8.66 -10.21 -5.16
CA ALA A 41 10.10 -10.06 -5.21
C ALA A 41 10.67 -9.52 -3.89
N LEU A 42 10.10 -8.43 -3.36
CA LEU A 42 10.54 -7.85 -2.09
C LEU A 42 10.26 -8.76 -0.89
N ASP A 43 9.16 -9.50 -0.92
CA ASP A 43 8.86 -10.47 0.15
C ASP A 43 9.86 -11.64 0.20
N GLY A 44 10.58 -11.92 -0.89
CA GLY A 44 11.72 -12.84 -0.92
C GLY A 44 12.89 -12.43 -0.02
N HIS A 45 13.00 -11.15 0.36
CA HIS A 45 14.06 -10.65 1.23
C HIS A 45 13.75 -10.94 2.71
N PRO A 46 14.72 -11.49 3.52
CA PRO A 46 14.46 -11.87 4.91
C PRO A 46 14.10 -10.69 5.82
N GLN A 47 14.58 -9.48 5.50
CA GLN A 47 14.33 -8.28 6.29
C GLN A 47 13.04 -7.53 5.90
N ILE A 48 12.29 -8.00 4.90
CA ILE A 48 11.07 -7.37 4.41
C ILE A 48 9.90 -8.35 4.53
N VAL A 49 8.80 -7.90 5.08
CA VAL A 49 7.49 -8.56 4.95
C VAL A 49 6.66 -7.72 4.00
N ALA A 50 6.29 -8.26 2.85
CA ALA A 50 5.46 -7.59 1.87
C ALA A 50 4.14 -8.33 1.67
N ASN A 51 3.02 -7.69 2.01
CA ASN A 51 1.70 -8.30 1.90
C ASN A 51 0.80 -7.57 0.88
N GLY A 52 -0.33 -8.19 0.60
CA GLY A 52 -1.28 -7.75 -0.42
C GLY A 52 -2.23 -6.67 0.06
N GLU A 53 -3.23 -6.41 -0.76
CA GLU A 53 -4.04 -5.20 -0.76
C GLU A 53 -4.91 -5.00 0.48
N GLY A 54 -4.44 -4.21 1.44
CA GLY A 54 -5.22 -3.75 2.57
C GLY A 54 -6.30 -2.74 2.18
N ARG A 55 -6.06 -1.95 1.12
CA ARG A 55 -6.98 -0.96 0.53
C ARG A 55 -7.55 0.07 1.52
N TYR A 56 -6.99 0.14 2.74
CA TYR A 56 -7.60 0.88 3.84
C TYR A 56 -7.56 2.41 3.62
N ALA A 57 -6.42 2.97 3.23
CA ALA A 57 -6.30 4.41 3.05
C ALA A 57 -7.08 4.93 1.83
N TRP A 58 -7.22 4.11 0.79
CA TRP A 58 -7.97 4.48 -0.41
C TRP A 58 -9.47 4.17 -0.32
N ARG A 59 -9.84 3.08 0.39
CA ARG A 59 -11.22 2.60 0.39
C ARG A 59 -11.92 2.73 1.74
N LEU A 60 -11.33 2.19 2.80
CA LEU A 60 -11.97 2.14 4.10
C LEU A 60 -12.02 3.51 4.78
N PHE A 61 -10.90 4.20 4.89
CA PHE A 61 -10.82 5.44 5.65
C PHE A 61 -11.69 6.56 5.12
N PRO A 62 -11.85 6.80 3.80
CA PRO A 62 -12.80 7.79 3.30
C PRO A 62 -14.25 7.52 3.72
N PHE A 63 -14.68 6.25 3.75
CA PHE A 63 -16.03 5.90 4.21
C PHE A 63 -16.20 6.11 5.71
N VAL A 64 -15.20 5.71 6.52
CA VAL A 64 -15.23 5.94 7.98
C VAL A 64 -15.22 7.43 8.27
N GLN A 65 -14.43 8.23 7.57
CA GLN A 65 -14.41 9.69 7.69
C GLN A 65 -15.77 10.31 7.36
N GLN A 66 -16.41 9.85 6.29
CA GLN A 66 -17.74 10.34 5.92
C GLN A 66 -18.79 10.00 6.98
N ALA A 67 -18.77 8.76 7.48
CA ALA A 67 -19.69 8.32 8.54
C ALA A 67 -19.48 9.13 9.83
N LEU A 68 -18.22 9.39 10.20
CA LEU A 68 -17.88 10.20 11.37
C LEU A 68 -18.33 11.65 11.23
N ASN A 69 -18.14 12.25 10.05
CA ASN A 69 -18.58 13.61 9.79
C ASN A 69 -20.12 13.73 9.90
N ALA A 70 -20.85 12.73 9.37
CA ALA A 70 -22.31 12.69 9.49
C ALA A 70 -22.75 12.52 10.94
N PHE A 71 -22.10 11.64 11.71
CA PHE A 71 -22.36 11.44 13.13
C PHE A 71 -22.10 12.71 13.94
N ASN A 72 -20.95 13.35 13.79
CA ASN A 72 -20.62 14.59 14.49
C ASN A 72 -21.60 15.72 14.18
N LYS A 73 -22.02 15.81 12.91
CA LYS A 73 -23.04 16.77 12.49
C LYS A 73 -24.37 16.55 13.21
N ASP A 74 -24.84 15.30 13.28
CA ASP A 74 -26.07 14.93 13.97
C ASP A 74 -26.00 15.25 15.47
N GLN A 75 -24.87 14.99 16.13
CA GLN A 75 -24.65 15.32 17.55
C GLN A 75 -24.76 16.82 17.81
N ILE A 76 -24.22 17.65 16.92
CA ILE A 76 -24.29 19.12 17.05
C ILE A 76 -25.71 19.63 16.77
N GLU A 77 -26.33 19.22 15.67
CA GLU A 77 -27.60 19.75 15.20
C GLU A 77 -28.82 19.24 15.98
N ASN A 78 -28.80 17.96 16.38
CA ASN A 78 -29.97 17.29 16.94
C ASN A 78 -29.83 16.89 18.40
N ALA A 79 -28.62 16.61 18.88
CA ALA A 79 -28.38 16.20 20.27
C ALA A 79 -27.86 17.36 21.17
N GLY A 80 -27.63 18.55 20.59
CA GLY A 80 -27.20 19.74 21.35
C GLY A 80 -25.75 19.69 21.84
N ALA A 81 -24.90 18.87 21.24
CA ALA A 81 -23.48 18.86 21.53
C ALA A 81 -22.81 20.19 21.12
N ALA A 82 -21.92 20.72 21.96
CA ALA A 82 -21.19 21.96 21.67
C ALA A 82 -20.16 21.79 20.55
N MET A 83 -19.71 20.55 20.30
CA MET A 83 -18.74 20.18 19.26
C MET A 83 -18.96 18.73 18.83
N GLY A 84 -18.30 18.30 17.74
CA GLY A 84 -18.24 16.89 17.37
C GLY A 84 -17.59 16.03 18.48
N ILE A 85 -18.09 14.81 18.65
CA ILE A 85 -17.63 13.89 19.73
C ILE A 85 -16.23 13.36 19.43
N ILE A 86 -15.90 13.12 18.15
CA ILE A 86 -14.58 12.67 17.72
C ILE A 86 -13.98 13.76 16.81
N ASN A 87 -12.87 14.32 17.22
CA ASN A 87 -12.15 15.30 16.40
C ASN A 87 -11.22 14.64 15.36
N ALA A 88 -10.60 15.47 14.51
CA ALA A 88 -9.74 14.98 13.43
C ALA A 88 -8.50 14.22 13.95
N ASP A 89 -7.89 14.67 15.05
CA ASP A 89 -6.69 14.03 15.61
C ASP A 89 -7.03 12.68 16.23
N GLU A 90 -8.14 12.58 16.96
CA GLU A 90 -8.66 11.33 17.50
C GLU A 90 -8.98 10.33 16.38
N PHE A 91 -9.62 10.79 15.31
CA PHE A 91 -9.86 9.98 14.14
C PHE A 91 -8.54 9.45 13.54
N MET A 92 -7.53 10.29 13.38
CA MET A 92 -6.23 9.90 12.86
C MET A 92 -5.51 8.89 13.77
N MET A 93 -5.63 9.02 15.09
CA MET A 93 -5.10 8.04 16.06
C MET A 93 -5.78 6.67 15.90
N ILE A 94 -7.10 6.63 15.75
CA ILE A 94 -7.86 5.39 15.53
C ILE A 94 -7.43 4.73 14.21
N MET A 95 -7.30 5.53 13.14
CA MET A 95 -6.87 5.02 11.83
C MET A 95 -5.43 4.52 11.84
N ARG A 96 -4.56 5.18 12.61
CA ARG A 96 -3.20 4.70 12.83
C ARG A 96 -3.18 3.37 13.58
N ALA A 97 -3.93 3.24 14.67
CA ALA A 97 -4.04 1.98 15.42
C ALA A 97 -4.51 0.83 14.53
N PHE A 98 -5.54 1.07 13.70
CA PHE A 98 -6.02 0.09 12.72
C PHE A 98 -4.91 -0.32 11.73
N SER A 99 -4.15 0.64 11.20
CA SER A 99 -3.11 0.32 10.23
C SER A 99 -1.92 -0.41 10.85
N GLU A 100 -1.54 -0.08 12.11
CA GLU A 100 -0.50 -0.81 12.86
C GLU A 100 -0.94 -2.27 13.13
N ASP A 101 -2.19 -2.48 13.54
CA ASP A 101 -2.76 -3.83 13.72
C ASP A 101 -2.71 -4.65 12.43
N LEU A 102 -3.06 -4.02 11.28
CA LEU A 102 -2.97 -4.68 9.98
C LEU A 102 -1.52 -5.10 9.65
N PHE A 103 -0.55 -4.24 9.89
CA PHE A 103 0.87 -4.58 9.71
C PHE A 103 1.33 -5.67 10.69
N GLY A 104 0.83 -5.67 11.93
CA GLY A 104 1.06 -6.73 12.90
C GLY A 104 0.57 -8.09 12.40
N LYS A 105 -0.63 -8.14 11.82
CA LYS A 105 -1.17 -9.34 11.18
C LYS A 105 -0.33 -9.79 9.99
N PHE A 106 0.16 -8.86 9.16
CA PHE A 106 1.07 -9.21 8.07
C PHE A 106 2.36 -9.84 8.57
N LEU A 107 2.95 -9.28 9.62
CA LEU A 107 4.14 -9.83 10.25
C LEU A 107 3.88 -11.26 10.79
N ALA A 108 2.81 -11.45 11.55
CA ALA A 108 2.44 -12.75 12.12
C ALA A 108 2.19 -13.81 11.04
N MET A 109 1.54 -13.45 9.93
CA MET A 109 1.25 -14.36 8.81
C MET A 109 2.47 -14.67 7.95
N SER A 110 3.54 -13.87 8.01
CA SER A 110 4.72 -14.03 7.14
C SER A 110 5.57 -15.26 7.46
N GLY A 111 5.49 -15.76 8.69
CA GLY A 111 6.37 -16.82 9.20
C GLY A 111 7.84 -16.38 9.36
N LYS A 112 8.18 -15.11 9.12
CA LYS A 112 9.54 -14.59 9.30
C LYS A 112 9.81 -14.25 10.76
N PRO A 113 11.04 -14.53 11.27
CA PRO A 113 11.43 -14.12 12.62
C PRO A 113 11.35 -12.60 12.78
N PRO A 114 10.55 -12.08 13.74
CA PRO A 114 10.33 -10.62 13.89
C PRO A 114 11.62 -9.82 14.11
N GLU A 115 12.62 -10.42 14.73
CA GLU A 115 13.93 -9.79 14.99
C GLU A 115 14.78 -9.58 13.73
N GLN A 116 14.51 -10.31 12.65
CA GLN A 116 15.17 -10.16 11.37
C GLN A 116 14.49 -9.11 10.48
N VAL A 117 13.19 -8.89 10.69
CA VAL A 117 12.39 -7.97 9.89
C VAL A 117 12.73 -6.53 10.24
N LYS A 118 12.90 -5.69 9.23
CA LYS A 118 13.09 -4.24 9.36
C LYS A 118 11.95 -3.46 8.76
N VAL A 119 11.33 -3.98 7.70
CA VAL A 119 10.36 -3.27 6.87
C VAL A 119 9.09 -4.08 6.73
N LEU A 120 7.97 -3.43 6.97
CA LEU A 120 6.64 -3.95 6.68
C LEU A 120 6.08 -3.20 5.48
N ALA A 121 5.87 -3.91 4.38
CA ALA A 121 5.39 -3.36 3.13
C ALA A 121 3.94 -3.76 2.86
N GLU A 122 3.17 -2.82 2.36
CA GLU A 122 1.79 -3.02 1.92
C GLU A 122 1.65 -2.64 0.44
N LYS A 123 1.03 -3.53 -0.34
CA LYS A 123 0.82 -3.32 -1.76
C LYS A 123 -0.65 -3.05 -2.06
N THR A 124 -0.98 -1.79 -2.25
CA THR A 124 -2.23 -1.34 -2.89
C THR A 124 -1.90 -0.30 -3.96
N PRO A 125 -2.11 -0.60 -5.24
CA PRO A 125 -1.76 0.34 -6.32
C PRO A 125 -2.33 1.73 -6.10
N GLN A 126 -3.60 1.83 -5.73
CA GLN A 126 -4.33 3.07 -5.53
C GLN A 126 -3.86 3.91 -4.34
N HIS A 127 -3.00 3.39 -3.47
CA HIS A 127 -2.43 4.18 -2.36
C HIS A 127 -1.59 5.36 -2.83
N VAL A 128 -1.17 5.41 -4.10
CA VAL A 128 -0.58 6.62 -4.69
C VAL A 128 -1.52 7.84 -4.60
N LEU A 129 -2.85 7.61 -4.60
CA LEU A 129 -3.87 8.65 -4.46
C LEU A 129 -4.07 9.10 -3.00
N SER A 130 -3.46 8.41 -2.05
CA SER A 130 -3.62 8.65 -0.60
C SER A 130 -2.28 8.88 0.11
N VAL A 131 -1.25 9.31 -0.62
CA VAL A 131 0.12 9.50 -0.09
C VAL A 131 0.14 10.45 1.10
N GLY A 132 -0.56 11.58 1.03
CA GLY A 132 -0.65 12.54 2.13
C GLY A 132 -1.24 11.93 3.40
N LEU A 133 -2.35 11.17 3.28
CA LEU A 133 -2.96 10.46 4.39
C LEU A 133 -2.00 9.41 4.99
N LEU A 134 -1.35 8.62 4.15
CA LEU A 134 -0.39 7.61 4.61
C LEU A 134 0.81 8.24 5.33
N ARG A 135 1.29 9.39 4.87
CA ARG A 135 2.35 10.17 5.54
C ARG A 135 1.89 10.74 6.88
N SER A 136 0.64 11.15 6.98
CA SER A 136 0.08 11.60 8.27
C SER A 136 -0.03 10.45 9.28
N LEU A 137 -0.38 9.24 8.82
CA LEU A 137 -0.43 8.04 9.66
C LEU A 137 0.97 7.53 10.04
N HIS A 138 1.90 7.53 9.08
CA HIS A 138 3.25 7.00 9.21
C HIS A 138 4.27 8.02 8.70
N PRO A 139 4.69 8.98 9.52
CA PRO A 139 5.49 10.14 9.07
C PRO A 139 6.83 9.80 8.39
N THR A 140 7.40 8.63 8.64
CA THR A 140 8.66 8.16 8.05
C THR A 140 8.47 7.18 6.90
N CYS A 141 7.23 6.83 6.54
CA CYS A 141 6.97 5.83 5.49
C CYS A 141 7.55 6.24 4.14
N ARG A 142 7.91 5.22 3.36
CA ARG A 142 8.44 5.39 2.01
C ARG A 142 7.52 4.74 0.98
N PHE A 143 7.67 5.15 -0.27
CA PHE A 143 6.85 4.69 -1.37
C PHE A 143 7.74 4.22 -2.52
N ILE A 144 7.43 3.05 -3.09
CA ILE A 144 7.92 2.64 -4.40
C ILE A 144 6.72 2.60 -5.33
N ASN A 145 6.76 3.43 -6.36
CA ASN A 145 5.70 3.56 -7.33
C ASN A 145 6.13 2.97 -8.67
N ILE A 146 5.28 2.13 -9.26
CA ILE A 146 5.55 1.55 -10.57
C ILE A 146 4.76 2.28 -11.63
N VAL A 147 5.48 2.78 -12.63
CA VAL A 147 4.92 3.38 -13.84
C VAL A 147 5.05 2.38 -14.99
N ARG A 148 3.96 2.21 -15.75
CA ARG A 148 3.92 1.34 -16.94
C ARG A 148 3.33 2.08 -18.12
N ASP A 149 3.71 1.71 -19.34
CA ASP A 149 3.09 2.24 -20.57
C ASP A 149 1.55 2.13 -20.47
N PRO A 150 0.81 3.23 -20.70
CA PRO A 150 -0.64 3.25 -20.56
C PRO A 150 -1.36 2.23 -21.46
N ARG A 151 -0.83 1.95 -22.63
CA ARG A 151 -1.41 0.99 -23.58
C ARG A 151 -1.34 -0.43 -23.04
N ASP A 152 -0.19 -0.81 -22.46
CA ASP A 152 0.03 -2.13 -21.89
C ASP A 152 -0.74 -2.31 -20.57
N ALA A 153 -0.79 -1.27 -19.74
CA ALA A 153 -1.59 -1.27 -18.53
C ALA A 153 -3.09 -1.40 -18.85
N ALA A 154 -3.58 -0.66 -19.85
CA ALA A 154 -4.97 -0.71 -20.30
C ALA A 154 -5.34 -2.06 -20.88
N SER A 155 -4.48 -2.64 -21.73
CA SER A 155 -4.66 -3.99 -22.28
C SER A 155 -4.77 -5.03 -21.15
N SER A 156 -3.85 -4.99 -20.18
CA SER A 156 -3.90 -5.88 -19.03
C SER A 156 -5.15 -5.65 -18.15
N ALA A 157 -5.60 -4.41 -18.03
CA ALA A 157 -6.81 -4.06 -17.29
C ALA A 157 -8.07 -4.58 -18.00
N LEU A 158 -8.11 -4.47 -19.34
CA LEU A 158 -9.20 -4.99 -20.17
C LEU A 158 -9.39 -6.49 -19.92
N PHE A 159 -8.32 -7.29 -19.99
CA PHE A 159 -8.41 -8.73 -19.72
C PHE A 159 -8.88 -9.07 -18.31
N HIS A 160 -8.54 -8.25 -17.33
CA HIS A 160 -8.79 -8.55 -15.92
C HIS A 160 -10.16 -8.06 -15.44
N PHE A 161 -10.57 -6.85 -15.84
CA PHE A 161 -11.76 -6.19 -15.30
C PHE A 161 -12.96 -6.24 -16.24
N PHE A 162 -12.76 -6.27 -17.55
CA PHE A 162 -13.85 -6.19 -18.53
C PHE A 162 -14.71 -7.46 -18.55
N LYS A 163 -14.14 -8.63 -18.21
CA LYS A 163 -14.91 -9.89 -18.11
C LYS A 163 -16.09 -9.81 -17.15
N ASN A 164 -15.99 -8.95 -16.12
CA ASN A 164 -16.99 -8.82 -15.07
C ASN A 164 -17.87 -7.57 -15.23
N ASN A 165 -17.61 -6.72 -16.22
CA ASN A 165 -18.32 -5.47 -16.44
C ASN A 165 -18.57 -5.27 -17.94
N GLN A 166 -19.65 -5.88 -18.44
CA GLN A 166 -20.01 -5.90 -19.87
C GLN A 166 -20.77 -4.64 -20.32
N ASN A 167 -20.84 -3.60 -19.49
CA ASN A 167 -21.49 -2.34 -19.86
C ASN A 167 -20.50 -1.47 -20.65
N GLY A 168 -20.71 -1.33 -21.96
CA GLY A 168 -19.92 -0.49 -22.84
C GLY A 168 -19.01 -1.28 -23.80
N SER A 169 -18.31 -0.56 -24.67
CA SER A 169 -17.38 -1.14 -25.62
C SER A 169 -16.00 -1.37 -24.98
N LYS A 170 -15.19 -2.26 -25.55
CA LYS A 170 -13.80 -2.47 -25.13
C LYS A 170 -12.95 -1.22 -25.38
N GLU A 171 -13.25 -0.53 -26.46
CA GLU A 171 -12.60 0.71 -26.87
C GLU A 171 -12.85 1.81 -25.83
N ASP A 172 -14.10 2.01 -25.40
CA ASP A 172 -14.45 2.97 -24.37
C ASP A 172 -13.77 2.63 -23.03
N PHE A 173 -13.71 1.35 -22.67
CA PHE A 173 -12.98 0.92 -21.47
C PHE A 173 -11.50 1.32 -21.53
N VAL A 174 -10.82 1.04 -22.65
CA VAL A 174 -9.40 1.37 -22.83
C VAL A 174 -9.18 2.88 -22.78
N ILE A 175 -9.99 3.64 -23.51
CA ILE A 175 -9.92 5.11 -23.53
C ILE A 175 -10.12 5.67 -22.12
N ASN A 176 -11.18 5.26 -21.41
CA ASN A 176 -11.46 5.71 -20.06
C ASN A 176 -10.36 5.30 -19.06
N PHE A 177 -9.81 4.09 -19.20
CA PHE A 177 -8.71 3.65 -18.33
C PHE A 177 -7.48 4.55 -18.50
N ILE A 178 -7.10 4.87 -19.75
CA ILE A 178 -5.92 5.71 -20.02
C ILE A 178 -6.18 7.16 -19.60
N THR A 179 -7.27 7.75 -20.03
CA THR A 179 -7.54 9.19 -19.88
C THR A 179 -7.94 9.59 -18.47
N GLN A 180 -8.51 8.68 -17.70
CA GLN A 180 -8.96 8.94 -16.33
C GLN A 180 -8.09 8.19 -15.31
N SER A 181 -8.16 6.86 -15.27
CA SER A 181 -7.51 6.08 -14.22
C SER A 181 -5.97 6.21 -14.28
N TRP A 182 -5.35 5.87 -15.41
CA TRP A 182 -3.89 5.92 -15.53
C TRP A 182 -3.35 7.33 -15.31
N ARG A 183 -3.95 8.32 -15.98
CA ARG A 183 -3.55 9.73 -15.86
C ARG A 183 -3.62 10.22 -14.41
N MET A 184 -4.72 9.95 -13.70
CA MET A 184 -4.90 10.33 -12.28
C MET A 184 -3.79 9.74 -11.39
N HIS A 185 -3.43 8.47 -11.60
CA HIS A 185 -2.37 7.83 -10.82
C HIS A 185 -0.99 8.41 -11.12
N ILE A 186 -0.71 8.75 -12.38
CA ILE A 186 0.57 9.38 -12.76
C ILE A 186 0.68 10.80 -12.22
N GLU A 187 -0.37 11.60 -12.34
CA GLU A 187 -0.40 12.96 -11.78
C GLU A 187 -0.19 12.93 -10.26
N ALA A 188 -0.84 12.01 -9.55
CA ALA A 188 -0.62 11.80 -8.12
C ALA A 188 0.81 11.39 -7.79
N ALA A 189 1.42 10.49 -8.57
CA ALA A 189 2.80 10.06 -8.38
C ALA A 189 3.81 11.21 -8.60
N ILE A 190 3.58 12.06 -9.61
CA ILE A 190 4.42 13.25 -9.89
C ILE A 190 4.34 14.23 -8.72
N ASN A 191 3.14 14.51 -8.21
CA ASN A 191 2.93 15.40 -7.08
C ASN A 191 3.59 14.82 -5.81
N ALA A 192 3.36 13.56 -5.51
CA ALA A 192 3.96 12.88 -4.36
C ALA A 192 5.51 12.91 -4.41
N GLN A 193 6.10 12.67 -5.58
CA GLN A 193 7.55 12.75 -5.73
C GLN A 193 8.08 14.17 -5.53
N ARG A 194 7.35 15.19 -6.00
CA ARG A 194 7.72 16.59 -5.80
C ARG A 194 7.67 16.97 -4.32
N GLU A 195 6.67 16.54 -3.61
CA GLU A 195 6.46 16.86 -2.19
C GLU A 195 7.41 16.10 -1.26
N LEU A 196 7.62 14.80 -1.50
CA LEU A 196 8.38 13.94 -0.60
C LEU A 196 9.87 13.84 -0.95
N GLY A 197 10.24 14.14 -2.19
CA GLY A 197 11.60 13.98 -2.69
C GLY A 197 12.04 12.54 -2.90
N ALA A 198 13.24 12.36 -3.44
CA ALA A 198 13.79 11.06 -3.82
C ALA A 198 14.14 10.15 -2.63
N SER A 199 14.23 10.67 -1.43
CA SER A 199 14.51 9.89 -0.22
C SER A 199 13.28 9.13 0.31
N ALA A 200 12.06 9.60 -0.01
CA ALA A 200 10.81 9.01 0.47
C ALA A 200 9.92 8.46 -0.66
N PHE A 201 10.15 8.85 -1.91
CA PHE A 201 9.36 8.39 -3.06
C PHE A 201 10.24 7.99 -4.22
N LEU A 202 10.21 6.70 -4.59
CA LEU A 202 10.97 6.14 -5.70
C LEU A 202 10.02 5.73 -6.83
N ASN A 203 10.21 6.29 -8.03
CA ASN A 203 9.57 5.77 -9.24
C ASN A 203 10.47 4.74 -9.93
N ILE A 204 9.88 3.61 -10.33
CA ILE A 204 10.49 2.61 -11.20
C ILE A 204 9.60 2.38 -12.41
N ARG A 205 10.19 2.01 -13.54
CA ARG A 205 9.45 1.68 -14.76
C ARG A 205 9.28 0.17 -14.87
N TYR A 206 8.08 -0.25 -15.22
CA TYR A 206 7.78 -1.66 -15.47
C TYR A 206 8.66 -2.25 -16.57
N GLU A 207 8.91 -1.48 -17.63
CA GLU A 207 9.73 -1.89 -18.77
C GLU A 207 11.20 -2.11 -18.38
N ASP A 208 11.72 -1.34 -17.40
CA ASP A 208 13.08 -1.53 -16.91
C ASP A 208 13.21 -2.81 -16.08
N MET A 209 12.14 -3.24 -15.41
CA MET A 209 12.11 -4.53 -14.70
C MET A 209 12.29 -5.72 -15.66
N HIS A 210 11.74 -5.63 -16.87
CA HIS A 210 11.95 -6.66 -17.90
C HIS A 210 13.32 -6.60 -18.57
N ARG A 211 13.92 -5.41 -18.65
CA ARG A 211 15.22 -5.20 -19.29
C ARG A 211 16.39 -5.57 -18.38
N ASP A 212 16.29 -5.18 -17.13
CA ASP A 212 17.36 -5.35 -16.13
C ASP A 212 16.75 -5.45 -14.71
N GLU A 213 16.11 -6.59 -14.46
CA GLU A 213 15.45 -6.91 -13.19
C GLU A 213 16.39 -6.74 -11.99
N ALA A 214 17.63 -7.25 -12.12
CA ALA A 214 18.60 -7.24 -11.02
C ALA A 214 18.95 -5.81 -10.60
N ASN A 215 19.15 -4.90 -11.54
CA ASN A 215 19.46 -3.50 -11.24
C ASN A 215 18.25 -2.78 -10.61
N VAL A 216 17.04 -3.04 -11.11
CA VAL A 216 15.82 -2.47 -10.52
C VAL A 216 15.62 -2.97 -9.08
N LEU A 217 15.78 -4.25 -8.82
CA LEU A 217 15.68 -4.82 -7.47
C LEU A 217 16.75 -4.24 -6.54
N ARG A 218 18.01 -4.16 -7.00
CA ARG A 218 19.10 -3.54 -6.25
C ARG A 218 18.76 -2.11 -5.85
N LYS A 219 18.28 -1.30 -6.80
CA LYS A 219 17.83 0.08 -6.56
C LYS A 219 16.70 0.14 -5.52
N CYS A 220 15.73 -0.77 -5.59
CA CYS A 220 14.66 -0.85 -4.59
C CYS A 220 15.20 -1.19 -3.20
N LEU A 221 16.06 -2.20 -3.07
CA LEU A 221 16.64 -2.62 -1.79
C LEU A 221 17.52 -1.53 -1.16
N GLN A 222 18.31 -0.82 -1.98
CA GLN A 222 19.10 0.35 -1.53
C GLN A 222 18.20 1.49 -1.05
N PHE A 223 17.14 1.80 -1.80
CA PHE A 223 16.15 2.81 -1.40
C PHE A 223 15.45 2.44 -0.09
N ILE A 224 15.13 1.17 0.11
CA ILE A 224 14.53 0.65 1.35
C ILE A 224 15.54 0.68 2.52
N GLY A 225 16.85 0.62 2.24
CA GLY A 225 17.90 0.59 3.27
C GLY A 225 18.14 -0.79 3.88
N VAL A 226 17.88 -1.86 3.10
CA VAL A 226 18.17 -3.25 3.48
C VAL A 226 19.38 -3.79 2.69
N ASN A 227 19.82 -5.01 3.02
CA ASN A 227 20.93 -5.65 2.31
C ASN A 227 20.64 -5.80 0.81
N ALA A 228 21.46 -5.17 -0.04
CA ALA A 228 21.32 -5.20 -1.50
C ALA A 228 22.46 -5.97 -2.19
N SER A 229 23.04 -6.99 -1.51
CA SER A 229 24.05 -7.87 -2.09
C SER A 229 23.51 -8.65 -3.28
N ASP A 230 24.39 -9.14 -4.15
CA ASP A 230 24.00 -9.95 -5.33
C ASP A 230 23.17 -11.17 -4.93
N GLU A 231 23.49 -11.79 -3.81
CA GLU A 231 22.70 -12.89 -3.25
C GLU A 231 21.28 -12.48 -2.91
N MET A 232 21.08 -11.34 -2.25
CA MET A 232 19.75 -10.85 -1.90
C MET A 232 18.95 -10.42 -3.13
N VAL A 233 19.60 -9.78 -4.09
CA VAL A 233 18.97 -9.43 -5.36
C VAL A 233 18.50 -10.67 -6.12
N ARG A 234 19.35 -11.69 -6.23
CA ARG A 234 18.98 -12.98 -6.85
C ARG A 234 17.81 -13.64 -6.13
N ARG A 235 17.85 -13.70 -4.79
CA ARG A 235 16.79 -14.27 -3.96
C ARG A 235 15.45 -13.55 -4.18
N CYS A 236 15.47 -12.23 -4.29
CA CYS A 236 14.28 -11.43 -4.61
C CYS A 236 13.75 -11.74 -6.02
N GLY A 237 14.61 -11.83 -7.03
CA GLY A 237 14.23 -12.19 -8.40
C GLY A 237 13.58 -13.57 -8.46
N GLU A 238 14.18 -14.57 -7.82
CA GLU A 238 13.62 -15.93 -7.73
C GLU A 238 12.23 -15.96 -7.05
N ALA A 239 12.01 -15.12 -6.04
CA ALA A 239 10.70 -15.02 -5.37
C ALA A 239 9.63 -14.37 -6.24
N GLY A 240 10.04 -13.41 -7.10
CA GLY A 240 9.17 -12.74 -8.07
C GLY A 240 9.02 -13.48 -9.40
N SER A 241 9.67 -14.62 -9.61
CA SER A 241 9.66 -15.30 -10.90
C SER A 241 8.25 -15.62 -11.39
N PHE A 242 8.04 -15.49 -12.70
CA PHE A 242 6.73 -15.73 -13.32
C PHE A 242 6.23 -17.16 -13.10
N GLU A 243 7.12 -18.13 -13.06
CA GLU A 243 6.79 -19.53 -12.77
C GLU A 243 6.11 -19.69 -11.40
N LYS A 244 6.63 -19.00 -10.38
CA LYS A 244 6.00 -19.01 -9.04
C LYS A 244 4.68 -18.23 -8.99
N LEU A 245 4.55 -17.17 -9.78
CA LEU A 245 3.34 -16.33 -9.79
C LEU A 245 2.19 -16.94 -10.59
N SER A 246 2.48 -17.79 -11.59
CA SER A 246 1.49 -18.47 -12.43
C SER A 246 0.95 -19.77 -11.83
N GLY A 247 1.53 -20.21 -10.72
CA GLY A 247 1.09 -21.45 -10.03
C GLY A 247 1.65 -22.74 -10.63
N GLY A 248 2.74 -22.63 -11.43
CA GLY A 248 3.41 -23.78 -12.05
C GLY A 248 2.65 -24.30 -13.26
#